data_99ec15794cbe31e3763b36fc805355e2
#
_entry.id   99ec15794cbe31e3763b36fc805355e2
#
_cell.length_a   1.000
_cell.length_b   1.000
_cell.length_c   1.000
_cell.angle_alpha   90.00
_cell.angle_beta   90.00
_cell.angle_gamma   90.00
#
_symmetry.space_group_name_H-M   'P 1'
#
loop_
_entity.id
_entity.type
_entity.pdbx_description
1 polymer ?
#
loop_
_entity_poly.entity_id
_entity_poly.type
_entity_poly.pdbx_seq_one_letter_code
_entity_poly.pdbx_strand_id
1 'polypeptide(L)'
;ILGVLWDSSIFPDRAPPGCKSIRVLLGGQRSPELVDQDQAGLIRTARAGLEQTMGLTQDADVTFVKRWDRGIPSYAPGHIANVNAIFERVDAIPGLYLNCNAYRGIAMNDCARNSRELAQRMTAAQAVHRPL
;
A
#
# COMPACT_ATOMS: atom_id res chain seq x y z
N ILE A 1 -14.23 1.32 -9.13
CA ILE A 1 -13.14 2.02 -8.40
C ILE A 1 -13.01 1.44 -6.99
N LEU A 2 -11.77 1.39 -6.45
CA LEU A 2 -11.51 0.93 -5.08
C LEU A 2 -11.64 2.06 -4.07
N GLY A 3 -11.27 3.26 -4.45
CA GLY A 3 -11.33 4.41 -3.56
C GLY A 3 -10.94 5.70 -4.27
N VAL A 4 -11.27 6.81 -3.62
CA VAL A 4 -10.97 8.17 -4.07
C VAL A 4 -10.31 8.92 -2.93
N LEU A 5 -9.19 9.54 -3.19
CA LEU A 5 -8.47 10.38 -2.25
C LEU A 5 -8.45 11.83 -2.75
N TRP A 6 -8.88 12.75 -1.93
CA TRP A 6 -8.85 14.20 -2.20
C TRP A 6 -7.52 14.77 -1.76
N ASP A 7 -6.45 14.50 -2.53
CA ASP A 7 -5.07 14.83 -2.14
C ASP A 7 -4.90 16.31 -1.81
N SER A 8 -5.50 17.22 -2.57
CA SER A 8 -5.41 18.66 -2.31
C SER A 8 -6.24 19.15 -1.12
N SER A 9 -7.16 18.36 -0.62
CA SER A 9 -7.90 18.68 0.61
C SER A 9 -7.12 18.27 1.86
N ILE A 10 -6.27 17.25 1.74
CA ILE A 10 -5.39 16.76 2.81
C ILE A 10 -4.08 17.57 2.82
N PHE A 11 -3.55 17.88 1.64
CA PHE A 11 -2.27 18.56 1.46
C PHE A 11 -2.49 19.79 0.55
N PRO A 12 -2.52 21.03 1.11
CA PRO A 12 -2.86 22.25 0.37
C PRO A 12 -2.02 22.48 -0.89
N ASP A 13 -0.74 22.09 -0.88
CA ASP A 13 0.21 22.36 -1.97
C ASP A 13 0.15 21.32 -3.11
N ARG A 14 -0.86 20.45 -3.14
CA ARG A 14 -0.99 19.38 -4.16
C ARG A 14 -1.77 19.80 -5.40
N ALA A 15 -2.30 21.01 -5.45
CA ALA A 15 -2.95 21.58 -6.62
C ALA A 15 -2.76 23.09 -6.65
N PRO A 16 -2.74 23.73 -7.82
CA PRO A 16 -2.75 25.19 -7.94
C PRO A 16 -4.00 25.81 -7.28
N PRO A 17 -3.96 27.08 -6.89
CA PRO A 17 -5.14 27.78 -6.37
C PRO A 17 -6.35 27.63 -7.29
N GLY A 18 -7.50 27.30 -6.71
CA GLY A 18 -8.75 27.07 -7.46
C GLY A 18 -8.88 25.66 -8.08
N CYS A 19 -7.81 24.88 -8.13
CA CYS A 19 -7.83 23.51 -8.65
C CYS A 19 -7.97 22.48 -7.53
N LYS A 20 -8.38 21.25 -7.88
CA LYS A 20 -8.45 20.09 -6.99
C LYS A 20 -7.65 18.93 -7.58
N SER A 21 -6.89 18.26 -6.73
CA SER A 21 -6.20 17.02 -7.05
C SER A 21 -6.93 15.84 -6.43
N ILE A 22 -7.31 14.90 -7.28
CA ILE A 22 -8.04 13.69 -6.88
C ILE A 22 -7.24 12.48 -7.34
N ARG A 23 -7.04 11.52 -6.46
CA ARG A 23 -6.45 10.23 -6.79
C ARG A 23 -7.51 9.15 -6.78
N VAL A 24 -7.65 8.44 -7.89
CA VAL A 24 -8.58 7.31 -8.03
C VAL A 24 -7.77 6.02 -8.02
N LEU A 25 -8.16 5.09 -7.17
CA LEU A 25 -7.57 3.76 -7.08
C LEU A 25 -8.42 2.76 -7.85
N LEU A 26 -7.80 2.04 -8.78
CA LEU A 26 -8.43 1.05 -9.65
C LEU A 26 -7.77 -0.32 -9.51
N GLY A 27 -8.49 -1.39 -9.89
CA GLY A 27 -7.95 -2.74 -9.93
C GLY A 27 -8.04 -3.48 -8.60
N GLY A 28 -6.95 -4.12 -8.20
CA GLY A 28 -6.90 -4.98 -7.02
C GLY A 28 -7.63 -6.32 -7.22
N GLN A 29 -7.87 -7.06 -6.15
CA GLN A 29 -8.47 -8.40 -6.23
C GLN A 29 -9.90 -8.43 -6.78
N ARG A 30 -10.64 -7.31 -6.68
CA ARG A 30 -12.04 -7.24 -7.13
C ARG A 30 -12.18 -7.05 -8.62
N SER A 31 -11.18 -6.45 -9.26
CA SER A 31 -11.19 -6.11 -10.69
C SER A 31 -9.76 -6.18 -11.24
N PRO A 32 -9.13 -7.38 -11.19
CA PRO A 32 -7.74 -7.54 -11.63
C PRO A 32 -7.55 -7.24 -13.12
N GLU A 33 -8.58 -7.45 -13.94
CA GLU A 33 -8.60 -7.19 -15.37
C GLU A 33 -8.39 -5.71 -15.75
N LEU A 34 -8.62 -4.80 -14.83
CA LEU A 34 -8.44 -3.37 -15.10
C LEU A 34 -6.98 -3.01 -15.37
N VAL A 35 -6.01 -3.77 -14.87
CA VAL A 35 -4.58 -3.48 -15.12
C VAL A 35 -4.17 -3.70 -16.58
N ASP A 36 -4.95 -4.50 -17.33
CA ASP A 36 -4.69 -4.80 -18.74
C ASP A 36 -5.19 -3.69 -19.67
N GLN A 37 -6.03 -2.78 -19.19
CA GLN A 37 -6.52 -1.65 -19.98
C GLN A 37 -5.37 -0.69 -20.30
N ASP A 38 -5.48 -0.01 -21.46
CA ASP A 38 -4.60 1.10 -21.80
C ASP A 38 -4.85 2.31 -20.87
N GLN A 39 -3.99 3.31 -20.96
CA GLN A 39 -4.12 4.52 -20.14
C GLN A 39 -5.46 5.22 -20.35
N ALA A 40 -5.92 5.32 -21.60
CA ALA A 40 -7.19 5.95 -21.93
C ALA A 40 -8.38 5.17 -21.33
N GLY A 41 -8.34 3.85 -21.35
CA GLY A 41 -9.33 2.99 -20.72
C GLY A 41 -9.41 3.18 -19.22
N LEU A 42 -8.26 3.21 -18.54
CA LEU A 42 -8.20 3.48 -17.10
C LEU A 42 -8.75 4.86 -16.74
N ILE A 43 -8.46 5.90 -17.54
CA ILE A 43 -9.01 7.25 -17.33
C ILE A 43 -10.54 7.23 -17.50
N ARG A 44 -11.06 6.58 -18.55
CA ARG A 44 -12.52 6.44 -18.75
C ARG A 44 -13.18 5.71 -17.58
N THR A 45 -12.59 4.63 -17.12
CA THR A 45 -13.09 3.86 -15.96
C THR A 45 -13.09 4.71 -14.68
N ALA A 46 -12.04 5.48 -14.45
CA ALA A 46 -11.96 6.39 -13.29
C ALA A 46 -13.06 7.47 -13.36
N ARG A 47 -13.24 8.10 -14.52
CA ARG A 47 -14.27 9.13 -14.74
C ARG A 47 -15.68 8.59 -14.51
N ALA A 48 -16.01 7.45 -15.12
CA ALA A 48 -17.31 6.81 -14.92
C ALA A 48 -17.56 6.49 -13.46
N GLY A 49 -16.54 6.03 -12.73
CA GLY A 49 -16.64 5.78 -11.30
C GLY A 49 -16.84 7.05 -10.47
N LEU A 50 -16.18 8.14 -10.80
CA LEU A 50 -16.37 9.45 -10.14
C LEU A 50 -17.75 10.02 -10.40
N GLU A 51 -18.23 9.93 -11.64
CA GLU A 51 -19.58 10.34 -12.01
C GLU A 51 -20.62 9.54 -11.24
N GLN A 52 -20.52 8.21 -11.24
CA GLN A 52 -21.49 7.32 -10.58
C GLN A 52 -21.53 7.50 -9.06
N THR A 53 -20.37 7.72 -8.42
CA THR A 53 -20.28 7.73 -6.94
C THR A 53 -20.37 9.13 -6.34
N MET A 54 -19.97 10.17 -7.08
CA MET A 54 -19.82 11.53 -6.59
C MET A 54 -20.53 12.58 -7.44
N GLY A 55 -21.13 12.20 -8.58
CA GLY A 55 -21.73 13.13 -9.53
C GLY A 55 -20.72 14.05 -10.23
N LEU A 56 -19.45 13.71 -10.24
CA LEU A 56 -18.40 14.49 -10.90
C LEU A 56 -18.40 14.21 -12.40
N THR A 57 -18.94 15.14 -13.18
CA THR A 57 -19.05 15.04 -14.65
C THR A 57 -18.01 15.86 -15.39
N GLN A 58 -17.28 16.73 -14.70
CA GLN A 58 -16.26 17.61 -15.29
C GLN A 58 -15.06 16.81 -15.78
N ASP A 59 -14.51 17.26 -16.91
CA ASP A 59 -13.24 16.76 -17.41
C ASP A 59 -12.08 17.23 -16.54
N ALA A 60 -11.05 16.40 -16.43
CA ALA A 60 -9.82 16.79 -15.77
C ALA A 60 -8.92 17.53 -16.74
N ASP A 61 -8.37 18.66 -16.32
CA ASP A 61 -7.38 19.44 -17.11
C ASP A 61 -6.08 18.66 -17.31
N VAL A 62 -5.69 17.88 -16.30
CA VAL A 62 -4.48 17.04 -16.30
C VAL A 62 -4.79 15.67 -15.74
N THR A 63 -4.31 14.63 -16.42
CA THR A 63 -4.40 13.25 -15.96
C THR A 63 -3.04 12.59 -15.92
N PHE A 64 -2.80 11.77 -14.89
CA PHE A 64 -1.60 10.96 -14.77
C PHE A 64 -2.00 9.55 -14.32
N VAL A 65 -1.46 8.53 -14.98
CA VAL A 65 -1.71 7.12 -14.64
C VAL A 65 -0.41 6.45 -14.24
N LYS A 66 -0.39 5.88 -13.03
CA LYS A 66 0.69 5.02 -12.55
C LYS A 66 0.17 3.61 -12.33
N ARG A 67 0.82 2.64 -12.94
CA ARG A 67 0.55 1.21 -12.72
C ARG A 67 1.52 0.62 -11.74
N TRP A 68 1.00 -0.28 -10.93
CA TRP A 68 1.75 -1.07 -9.98
C TRP A 68 1.28 -2.53 -10.11
N ASP A 69 2.01 -3.34 -10.85
CA ASP A 69 1.64 -4.74 -11.11
C ASP A 69 1.57 -5.56 -9.81
N ARG A 70 2.40 -5.20 -8.83
CA ARG A 70 2.43 -5.80 -7.48
C ARG A 70 2.55 -4.70 -6.43
N GLY A 71 1.51 -3.86 -6.35
CA GLY A 71 1.57 -2.65 -5.53
C GLY A 71 1.40 -2.90 -4.04
N ILE A 72 0.43 -3.73 -3.66
CA ILE A 72 0.08 -3.97 -2.25
C ILE A 72 -0.05 -5.48 -2.02
N PRO A 73 0.63 -6.03 -0.99
CA PRO A 73 0.44 -7.42 -0.61
C PRO A 73 -1.02 -7.71 -0.26
N SER A 74 -1.52 -8.85 -0.74
CA SER A 74 -2.88 -9.30 -0.46
C SER A 74 -2.84 -10.45 0.54
N TYR A 75 -3.50 -10.26 1.68
CA TYR A 75 -3.58 -11.26 2.73
C TYR A 75 -4.78 -12.18 2.49
N ALA A 76 -4.52 -13.32 1.86
CA ALA A 76 -5.54 -14.35 1.64
C ALA A 76 -5.93 -15.06 2.96
N PRO A 77 -7.08 -15.76 3.00
CA PRO A 77 -7.40 -16.66 4.11
C PRO A 77 -6.24 -17.60 4.44
N GLY A 78 -5.92 -17.75 5.73
CA GLY A 78 -4.78 -18.56 6.18
C GLY A 78 -3.43 -17.83 6.21
N HIS A 79 -3.35 -16.57 5.73
CA HIS A 79 -2.11 -15.78 5.71
C HIS A 79 -1.44 -15.71 7.10
N ILE A 80 -2.19 -15.44 8.16
CA ILE A 80 -1.66 -15.32 9.52
C ILE A 80 -1.02 -16.62 9.97
N ALA A 81 -1.65 -17.78 9.71
CA ALA A 81 -1.11 -19.08 10.07
C ALA A 81 0.21 -19.37 9.33
N ASN A 82 0.26 -19.07 8.02
CA ASN A 82 1.47 -19.23 7.22
C ASN A 82 2.61 -18.32 7.72
N VAL A 83 2.29 -17.06 8.03
CA VAL A 83 3.29 -16.11 8.57
C VAL A 83 3.80 -16.56 9.91
N ASN A 84 2.95 -17.05 10.83
CA ASN A 84 3.38 -17.57 12.11
C ASN A 84 4.33 -18.76 11.95
N ALA A 85 4.02 -19.72 11.06
CA ALA A 85 4.88 -20.85 10.77
C ALA A 85 6.25 -20.44 10.16
N ILE A 86 6.28 -19.37 9.37
CA ILE A 86 7.53 -18.78 8.86
C ILE A 86 8.35 -18.20 10.01
N PHE A 87 7.74 -17.40 10.88
CA PHE A 87 8.45 -16.76 11.99
C PHE A 87 8.94 -17.78 13.03
N GLU A 88 8.20 -18.84 13.32
CA GLU A 88 8.67 -19.94 14.17
C GLU A 88 9.98 -20.56 13.64
N ARG A 89 10.07 -20.77 12.32
CA ARG A 89 11.30 -21.29 11.69
C ARG A 89 12.44 -20.27 11.69
N VAL A 90 12.12 -19.01 11.50
CA VAL A 90 13.12 -17.92 11.50
C VAL A 90 13.68 -17.74 12.92
N ASP A 91 12.85 -17.77 13.93
CA ASP A 91 13.26 -17.62 15.33
C ASP A 91 14.17 -18.78 15.81
N ALA A 92 14.11 -19.95 15.14
CA ALA A 92 15.03 -21.06 15.37
C ALA A 92 16.43 -20.86 14.76
N ILE A 93 16.64 -19.82 13.92
CA ILE A 93 17.91 -19.54 13.25
C ILE A 93 18.55 -18.31 13.90
N PRO A 94 19.62 -18.45 14.72
CA PRO A 94 20.26 -17.30 15.34
C PRO A 94 20.74 -16.26 14.33
N GLY A 95 20.45 -14.99 14.58
CA GLY A 95 20.87 -13.88 13.73
C GLY A 95 20.05 -13.65 12.46
N LEU A 96 19.05 -14.50 12.19
CA LEU A 96 18.12 -14.28 11.08
C LEU A 96 16.90 -13.47 11.53
N TYR A 97 16.62 -12.40 10.80
CA TYR A 97 15.46 -11.55 11.07
C TYR A 97 14.74 -11.23 9.76
N LEU A 98 13.41 -11.24 9.78
CA LEU A 98 12.58 -10.86 8.64
C LEU A 98 11.66 -9.70 9.00
N ASN A 99 11.56 -8.74 8.09
CA ASN A 99 10.60 -7.64 8.18
C ASN A 99 10.18 -7.20 6.77
N CYS A 100 8.89 -7.29 6.49
CA CYS A 100 8.32 -6.86 5.23
C CYS A 100 6.81 -6.70 5.38
N ASN A 101 6.23 -5.75 4.66
CA ASN A 101 4.78 -5.58 4.61
C ASN A 101 4.03 -6.78 3.99
N ALA A 102 4.73 -7.67 3.30
CA ALA A 102 4.15 -8.93 2.82
C ALA A 102 3.85 -9.92 3.96
N TYR A 103 4.50 -9.79 5.11
CA TYR A 103 4.23 -10.60 6.29
C TYR A 103 3.18 -9.96 7.19
N ARG A 104 3.41 -8.73 7.64
CA ARG A 104 2.54 -8.01 8.56
C ARG A 104 2.60 -6.51 8.32
N GLY A 105 1.43 -5.84 8.41
CA GLY A 105 1.36 -4.39 8.40
C GLY A 105 1.54 -3.78 7.01
N ILE A 106 0.45 -3.68 6.26
CA ILE A 106 0.47 -3.11 4.89
C ILE A 106 0.69 -1.61 4.92
N ALA A 107 0.14 -0.91 5.91
CA ALA A 107 0.23 0.54 6.01
C ALA A 107 1.65 1.01 6.37
N MET A 108 2.04 2.18 5.89
CA MET A 108 3.36 2.76 6.15
C MET A 108 3.66 2.88 7.66
N ASN A 109 2.68 3.29 8.46
CA ASN A 109 2.83 3.39 9.91
C ASN A 109 3.06 2.02 10.57
N ASP A 110 2.42 0.96 10.06
CA ASP A 110 2.66 -0.41 10.53
C ASP A 110 4.06 -0.88 10.17
N CYS A 111 4.52 -0.60 8.95
CA CYS A 111 5.88 -0.90 8.53
C CYS A 111 6.92 -0.22 9.44
N ALA A 112 6.72 1.06 9.75
CA ALA A 112 7.60 1.82 10.63
C ALA A 112 7.61 1.24 12.06
N ARG A 113 6.44 0.92 12.61
CA ARG A 113 6.31 0.29 13.92
C ARG A 113 7.02 -1.06 13.97
N ASN A 114 6.73 -1.96 13.02
CA ASN A 114 7.33 -3.28 12.95
C ASN A 114 8.86 -3.21 12.80
N SER A 115 9.36 -2.25 12.01
CA SER A 115 10.80 -2.03 11.85
C SER A 115 11.45 -1.57 13.15
N ARG A 116 10.81 -0.68 13.90
CA ARG A 116 11.29 -0.22 15.20
C ARG A 116 11.33 -1.36 16.23
N GLU A 117 10.27 -2.15 16.32
CA GLU A 117 10.20 -3.30 17.22
C GLU A 117 11.27 -4.34 16.90
N LEU A 118 11.50 -4.61 15.60
CA LEU A 118 12.56 -5.51 15.18
C LEU A 118 13.94 -4.98 15.55
N ALA A 119 14.22 -3.70 15.31
CA ALA A 119 15.50 -3.08 15.68
C ALA A 119 15.77 -3.18 17.19
N GLN A 120 14.75 -2.98 18.03
CA GLN A 120 14.87 -3.16 19.49
C GLN A 120 15.20 -4.61 19.87
N ARG A 121 14.56 -5.60 19.24
CA ARG A 121 14.89 -7.02 19.44
C ARG A 121 16.34 -7.34 19.05
N MET A 122 16.79 -6.84 17.90
CA MET A 122 18.16 -7.06 17.41
C MET A 122 19.22 -6.48 18.37
N THR A 123 19.01 -5.25 18.85
CA THR A 123 19.93 -4.61 19.80
C THR A 123 19.95 -5.30 21.15
N ALA A 124 18.82 -5.76 21.65
CA ALA A 124 18.74 -6.56 22.89
C ALA A 124 19.48 -7.89 22.77
N ALA A 125 19.33 -8.61 21.65
CA ALA A 125 20.04 -9.85 21.37
C ALA A 125 21.57 -9.67 21.31
N GLN A 126 22.04 -8.58 20.71
CA GLN A 126 23.47 -8.25 20.64
C GLN A 126 24.06 -7.90 22.01
N ALA A 127 23.30 -7.26 22.88
CA ALA A 127 23.76 -6.94 24.25
C ALA A 127 24.03 -8.18 25.10
N VAL A 128 23.27 -9.27 24.87
CA VAL A 128 23.45 -10.57 25.57
C VAL A 128 24.69 -11.35 25.09
N HIS A 129 25.12 -11.10 23.84
CA HIS A 129 26.25 -11.82 23.23
C HIS A 129 27.58 -11.02 23.26
N ARG A 130 27.66 -9.90 23.98
CA ARG A 130 28.90 -9.14 24.13
C ARG A 130 29.73 -9.79 25.26
N PRO A 131 30.87 -10.45 24.98
CA PRO A 131 31.76 -10.91 26.03
C PRO A 131 32.33 -9.68 26.77
N LEU A 132 32.47 -9.80 28.09
CA LEU A 132 33.15 -8.85 28.97
C LEU A 132 34.63 -8.70 28.58
#